data_f78457374e348ba1b21cec858bc5ffa0
#
_entry.id   f78457374e348ba1b21cec858bc5ffa0
#
_cell.length_a   1.000
_cell.length_b   1.000
_cell.length_c   1.000
_cell.angle_alpha   90.00
_cell.angle_beta   90.00
_cell.angle_gamma   90.00
#
_symmetry.space_group_name_H-M   'P 1'
#
loop_
_entity.id
_entity.type
_entity.pdbx_description
1 polymer ?
#
loop_
_entity_poly.entity_id
_entity_poly.type
_entity_poly.pdbx_seq_one_letter_code
_entity_poly.pdbx_strand_id
1 'polypeptide(L)'
;KDGNTPSKKVYDNLNDMMYTTHPYKRKVIGRSDVIETITRDQVLSFYNKNYSPSNMVTVIIGDVDANHAIEKTKEAFNAEYKKQTKTIYTKEAPLTKQQKKVEYLDTESGYMVIGFRGTPIDDKDSYALDVLATILGDGRSSVLNQVLKEKKRIAFSVDAGNSTFRD
;
A
#
# COMPACT_ATOMS: atom_id res chain seq x y z
N LYS A 1 -2.61 -6.90 18.38
CA LYS A 1 -4.09 -6.85 18.50
C LYS A 1 -4.80 -6.40 17.22
N ASP A 2 -4.15 -5.68 16.32
CA ASP A 2 -4.80 -5.06 15.13
C ASP A 2 -4.87 -5.94 13.86
N GLY A 3 -4.42 -7.17 13.93
CA GLY A 3 -4.35 -8.06 12.75
C GLY A 3 -5.64 -8.79 12.37
N ASN A 4 -6.68 -8.74 13.21
CA ASN A 4 -7.82 -9.67 13.13
C ASN A 4 -9.18 -9.00 12.90
N THR A 5 -9.24 -7.75 12.45
CA THR A 5 -10.54 -7.19 12.06
C THR A 5 -11.00 -7.82 10.75
N PRO A 6 -12.30 -8.19 10.64
CA PRO A 6 -12.83 -8.81 9.42
C PRO A 6 -12.55 -8.00 8.15
N SER A 7 -12.70 -6.67 8.21
CA SER A 7 -12.40 -5.78 7.10
C SER A 7 -10.94 -5.88 6.64
N LYS A 8 -9.98 -5.86 7.57
CA LYS A 8 -8.56 -6.00 7.23
C LYS A 8 -8.26 -7.37 6.61
N LYS A 9 -8.91 -8.42 7.10
CA LYS A 9 -8.70 -9.78 6.58
C LYS A 9 -9.14 -9.92 5.13
N VAL A 10 -10.26 -9.30 4.73
CA VAL A 10 -10.68 -9.33 3.32
C VAL A 10 -9.73 -8.54 2.41
N TYR A 11 -9.15 -7.43 2.88
CA TYR A 11 -8.12 -6.70 2.14
C TYR A 11 -6.81 -7.49 2.02
N ASP A 12 -6.37 -8.14 3.09
CA ASP A 12 -5.20 -9.02 3.05
C ASP A 12 -5.39 -10.15 2.03
N ASN A 13 -6.55 -10.80 2.04
CA ASN A 13 -6.91 -11.84 1.08
C ASN A 13 -6.97 -11.30 -0.35
N LEU A 14 -7.48 -10.08 -0.55
CA LEU A 14 -7.48 -9.44 -1.86
C LEU A 14 -6.06 -9.29 -2.39
N ASN A 15 -5.13 -8.74 -1.59
CA ASN A 15 -3.74 -8.56 -1.99
C ASN A 15 -3.05 -9.89 -2.31
N ASP A 16 -3.32 -10.94 -1.51
CA ASP A 16 -2.81 -12.28 -1.77
C ASP A 16 -3.28 -12.87 -3.12
N MET A 17 -4.50 -12.53 -3.53
CA MET A 17 -5.05 -12.95 -4.84
C MET A 17 -4.60 -12.04 -5.98
N MET A 18 -4.45 -10.75 -5.72
CA MET A 18 -4.06 -9.77 -6.73
C MET A 18 -2.61 -9.91 -7.16
N TYR A 19 -1.71 -10.30 -6.26
CA TYR A 19 -0.27 -10.37 -6.51
C TYR A 19 0.29 -11.75 -6.22
N THR A 20 1.11 -12.27 -7.14
CA THR A 20 1.79 -13.56 -6.98
C THR A 20 3.28 -13.40 -6.71
N THR A 21 3.93 -12.54 -7.48
CA THR A 21 5.39 -12.32 -7.42
C THR A 21 5.78 -10.97 -6.85
N HIS A 22 4.97 -9.94 -7.09
CA HIS A 22 5.29 -8.58 -6.69
C HIS A 22 5.23 -8.39 -5.16
N PRO A 23 6.13 -7.58 -4.57
CA PRO A 23 6.16 -7.31 -3.12
C PRO A 23 4.87 -6.73 -2.53
N TYR A 24 3.99 -6.14 -3.33
CA TYR A 24 2.68 -5.64 -2.87
C TYR A 24 1.79 -6.72 -2.26
N LYS A 25 2.09 -7.99 -2.51
CA LYS A 25 1.51 -9.12 -1.78
C LYS A 25 1.85 -9.10 -0.29
N ARG A 26 3.01 -8.54 0.08
CA ARG A 26 3.51 -8.61 1.45
C ARG A 26 2.83 -7.55 2.33
N LYS A 27 2.45 -7.96 3.52
CA LYS A 27 1.97 -7.01 4.53
C LYS A 27 3.12 -6.09 4.97
N VAL A 28 2.86 -4.78 5.04
CA VAL A 28 3.85 -3.80 5.50
C VAL A 28 4.30 -4.09 6.93
N ILE A 29 3.38 -4.54 7.79
CA ILE A 29 3.68 -4.91 9.18
C ILE A 29 4.52 -6.20 9.30
N GLY A 30 4.70 -6.94 8.19
CA GLY A 30 5.39 -8.23 8.21
C GLY A 30 4.52 -9.37 8.74
N ARG A 31 5.19 -10.48 9.09
CA ARG A 31 4.56 -11.70 9.59
C ARG A 31 5.12 -12.02 10.97
N SER A 32 4.28 -12.50 11.88
CA SER A 32 4.67 -12.83 13.27
C SER A 32 5.80 -13.86 13.32
N ASP A 33 5.71 -14.91 12.49
CA ASP A 33 6.73 -15.96 12.42
C ASP A 33 8.12 -15.43 12.00
N VAL A 34 8.17 -14.41 11.14
CA VAL A 34 9.42 -13.75 10.76
C VAL A 34 9.95 -12.89 11.90
N ILE A 35 9.06 -12.14 12.58
CA ILE A 35 9.46 -11.28 13.70
C ILE A 35 9.99 -12.10 14.89
N GLU A 36 9.38 -13.25 15.16
CA GLU A 36 9.80 -14.15 16.23
C GLU A 36 11.15 -14.81 15.96
N THR A 37 11.55 -14.95 14.71
CA THR A 37 12.78 -15.65 14.31
C THR A 37 13.91 -14.71 13.86
N ILE A 38 13.62 -13.43 13.61
CA ILE A 38 14.64 -12.47 13.13
C ILE A 38 15.68 -12.21 14.22
N THR A 39 16.95 -12.29 13.85
CA THR A 39 18.05 -12.00 14.76
C THR A 39 18.47 -10.53 14.74
N ARG A 40 19.13 -10.09 15.82
CA ARG A 40 19.71 -8.75 15.89
C ARG A 40 20.68 -8.48 14.73
N ASP A 41 21.48 -9.47 14.34
CA ASP A 41 22.48 -9.31 13.27
C ASP A 41 21.81 -9.15 11.90
N GLN A 42 20.71 -9.83 11.66
CA GLN A 42 19.90 -9.62 10.44
C GLN A 42 19.32 -8.20 10.38
N VAL A 43 18.79 -7.70 11.51
CA VAL A 43 18.28 -6.33 11.59
C VAL A 43 19.40 -5.32 11.36
N LEU A 44 20.56 -5.49 12.00
CA LEU A 44 21.71 -4.60 11.81
C LEU A 44 22.25 -4.64 10.38
N SER A 45 22.32 -5.80 9.77
CA SER A 45 22.73 -5.97 8.38
C SER A 45 21.79 -5.20 7.44
N PHE A 46 20.48 -5.35 7.64
CA PHE A 46 19.49 -4.61 6.89
C PHE A 46 19.61 -3.09 7.10
N TYR A 47 19.76 -2.65 8.34
CA TYR A 47 19.94 -1.25 8.69
C TYR A 47 21.17 -0.67 7.98
N ASN A 48 22.34 -1.27 8.16
CA ASN A 48 23.58 -0.81 7.56
C ASN A 48 23.57 -0.78 6.03
N LYS A 49 22.78 -1.67 5.43
CA LYS A 49 22.61 -1.72 3.97
C LYS A 49 21.69 -0.61 3.44
N ASN A 50 20.62 -0.30 4.15
CA ASN A 50 19.55 0.54 3.61
C ASN A 50 19.52 1.96 4.19
N TYR A 51 19.96 2.14 5.44
CA TYR A 51 19.99 3.43 6.12
C TYR A 51 21.38 4.07 5.98
N SER A 52 21.64 4.61 4.82
CA SER A 52 22.86 5.37 4.53
C SER A 52 22.50 6.73 3.93
N PRO A 53 23.34 7.76 4.08
CA PRO A 53 23.09 9.09 3.52
C PRO A 53 22.79 9.06 2.01
N SER A 54 23.37 8.11 1.28
CA SER A 54 23.13 7.92 -0.15
C SER A 54 21.70 7.44 -0.50
N ASN A 55 20.94 6.97 0.49
CA ASN A 55 19.56 6.49 0.35
C ASN A 55 18.57 7.35 1.16
N MET A 56 18.99 8.55 1.57
CA MET A 56 18.19 9.46 2.38
C MET A 56 17.92 10.75 1.63
N VAL A 57 16.76 11.33 1.88
CA VAL A 57 16.41 12.69 1.45
C VAL A 57 16.06 13.47 2.72
N THR A 58 16.78 14.56 2.96
CA THR A 58 16.49 15.47 4.07
C THR A 58 15.72 16.66 3.54
N VAL A 59 14.56 16.94 4.11
CA VAL A 59 13.74 18.11 3.79
C VAL A 59 13.63 18.99 5.01
N ILE A 60 14.03 20.25 4.88
CA ILE A 60 13.97 21.26 5.95
C ILE A 60 13.07 22.40 5.45
N ILE A 61 12.00 22.70 6.19
CA ILE A 61 11.02 23.72 5.84
C ILE A 61 10.85 24.65 7.05
N GLY A 62 10.99 25.95 6.83
CA GLY A 62 10.83 26.97 7.87
C GLY A 62 11.59 28.25 7.55
N ASP A 63 11.62 29.16 8.49
CA ASP A 63 12.43 30.38 8.41
C ASP A 63 13.90 30.05 8.77
N VAL A 64 14.63 29.52 7.79
CA VAL A 64 16.00 29.04 7.96
C VAL A 64 16.90 29.54 6.81
N ASP A 65 18.15 29.80 7.13
CA ASP A 65 19.18 30.03 6.09
C ASP A 65 19.50 28.71 5.40
N ALA A 66 19.28 28.65 4.09
CA ALA A 66 19.44 27.43 3.29
C ALA A 66 20.89 26.92 3.31
N ASN A 67 21.89 27.81 3.23
CA ASN A 67 23.29 27.40 3.20
C ASN A 67 23.72 26.82 4.55
N HIS A 68 23.33 27.45 5.63
CA HIS A 68 23.61 26.96 6.98
C HIS A 68 22.93 25.57 7.21
N ALA A 69 21.68 25.41 6.78
CA ALA A 69 20.97 24.15 6.89
C ALA A 69 21.64 23.02 6.09
N ILE A 70 22.12 23.32 4.86
CA ILE A 70 22.85 22.38 4.03
C ILE A 70 24.19 21.99 4.68
N GLU A 71 24.95 22.95 5.21
CA GLU A 71 26.22 22.69 5.90
C GLU A 71 26.01 21.78 7.13
N LYS A 72 25.04 22.12 7.98
CA LYS A 72 24.69 21.30 9.14
C LYS A 72 24.23 19.89 8.76
N THR A 73 23.47 19.75 7.69
CA THR A 73 23.06 18.44 7.17
C THR A 73 24.27 17.62 6.69
N LYS A 74 25.21 18.24 5.97
CA LYS A 74 26.44 17.57 5.53
C LYS A 74 27.32 17.15 6.70
N GLU A 75 27.46 18.00 7.71
CA GLU A 75 28.20 17.67 8.94
C GLU A 75 27.56 16.47 9.66
N ALA A 76 26.23 16.47 9.84
CA ALA A 76 25.51 15.42 10.56
C ALA A 76 25.53 14.07 9.82
N PHE A 77 25.52 14.09 8.49
CA PHE A 77 25.50 12.89 7.65
C PHE A 77 26.81 12.70 6.88
N ASN A 78 27.93 13.04 7.50
CA ASN A 78 29.28 12.88 6.93
C ASN A 78 29.70 11.39 6.92
N ALA A 79 29.06 10.59 6.05
CA ALA A 79 29.40 9.19 5.86
C ALA A 79 29.75 8.91 4.41
N GLU A 80 30.55 7.87 4.20
CA GLU A 80 30.93 7.41 2.85
C GLU A 80 29.70 7.19 1.96
N TYR A 81 29.72 7.79 0.77
CA TYR A 81 28.69 7.56 -0.23
C TYR A 81 28.76 6.11 -0.73
N LYS A 82 27.74 5.33 -0.40
CA LYS A 82 27.56 3.96 -0.93
C LYS A 82 26.50 3.99 -2.02
N LYS A 83 26.88 3.72 -3.25
CA LYS A 83 25.92 3.61 -4.34
C LYS A 83 24.89 2.54 -4.02
N GLN A 84 23.65 2.93 -3.90
CA GLN A 84 22.54 1.99 -3.69
C GLN A 84 22.17 1.32 -5.02
N THR A 85 22.05 0.01 -4.99
CA THR A 85 21.48 -0.74 -6.11
C THR A 85 19.97 -0.68 -6.01
N LYS A 86 19.30 -0.07 -7.00
CA LYS A 86 17.84 -0.09 -7.07
C LYS A 86 17.36 -1.53 -7.17
N THR A 87 16.47 -1.91 -6.29
CA THR A 87 15.77 -3.19 -6.39
C THR A 87 14.80 -3.11 -7.57
N ILE A 88 15.00 -3.95 -8.56
CA ILE A 88 14.09 -4.11 -9.69
C ILE A 88 13.13 -5.25 -9.31
N TYR A 89 11.84 -4.96 -9.31
CA TYR A 89 10.82 -5.96 -9.08
C TYR A 89 10.34 -6.54 -10.40
N THR A 90 10.05 -7.84 -10.40
CA THR A 90 9.43 -8.49 -11.55
C THR A 90 8.01 -7.95 -11.72
N LYS A 91 7.69 -7.49 -12.92
CA LYS A 91 6.33 -7.05 -13.23
C LYS A 91 5.36 -8.19 -13.04
N GLU A 92 4.27 -7.91 -12.36
CA GLU A 92 3.23 -8.90 -12.11
C GLU A 92 2.50 -9.26 -13.41
N ALA A 93 2.17 -10.53 -13.60
CA ALA A 93 1.42 -10.98 -14.77
C ALA A 93 -0.03 -10.44 -14.73
N PRO A 94 -0.67 -10.18 -15.89
CA PRO A 94 -2.08 -9.79 -15.93
C PRO A 94 -2.99 -10.83 -15.29
N LEU A 95 -4.05 -10.38 -14.65
CA LEU A 95 -5.10 -11.28 -14.15
C LEU A 95 -5.94 -11.78 -15.35
N THR A 96 -5.83 -13.06 -15.67
CA THR A 96 -6.56 -13.69 -16.80
C THR A 96 -7.85 -14.35 -16.38
N LYS A 97 -8.08 -14.51 -15.08
CA LYS A 97 -9.24 -15.20 -14.52
C LYS A 97 -9.78 -14.42 -13.32
N GLN A 98 -11.09 -14.45 -13.17
CA GLN A 98 -11.72 -14.07 -11.92
C GLN A 98 -11.30 -15.06 -10.83
N GLN A 99 -10.86 -14.52 -9.69
CA GLN A 99 -10.56 -15.30 -8.49
C GLN A 99 -11.60 -14.96 -7.42
N LYS A 100 -11.95 -15.94 -6.60
CA LYS A 100 -12.86 -15.77 -5.48
C LYS A 100 -12.36 -16.53 -4.28
N LYS A 101 -12.33 -15.86 -3.12
CA LYS A 101 -12.04 -16.46 -1.83
C LYS A 101 -13.17 -16.13 -0.87
N VAL A 102 -13.65 -17.13 -0.14
CA VAL A 102 -14.65 -16.98 0.91
C VAL A 102 -14.06 -17.53 2.20
N GLU A 103 -14.16 -16.77 3.25
CA GLU A 103 -13.79 -17.21 4.60
C GLU A 103 -14.99 -16.98 5.54
N TYR A 104 -15.17 -17.89 6.46
CA TYR A 104 -16.19 -17.79 7.50
C TYR A 104 -15.52 -17.32 8.79
N LEU A 105 -16.04 -16.23 9.33
CA LEU A 105 -15.57 -15.62 10.57
C LEU A 105 -16.77 -15.44 11.49
N ASP A 106 -16.51 -15.48 12.79
CA ASP A 106 -17.52 -15.11 13.78
C ASP A 106 -17.66 -13.58 13.79
N THR A 107 -18.65 -13.09 13.06
CA THR A 107 -18.92 -11.66 12.86
C THR A 107 -20.39 -11.42 12.55
N GLU A 108 -20.91 -10.31 13.04
CA GLU A 108 -22.32 -9.94 12.84
C GLU A 108 -22.65 -9.51 11.40
N SER A 109 -21.64 -9.11 10.64
CA SER A 109 -21.82 -8.56 9.29
C SER A 109 -20.89 -9.22 8.29
N GLY A 110 -21.37 -9.39 7.04
CA GLY A 110 -20.55 -9.81 5.92
C GLY A 110 -19.68 -8.68 5.40
N TYR A 111 -18.44 -9.00 5.06
CA TYR A 111 -17.48 -8.08 4.45
C TYR A 111 -17.10 -8.62 3.07
N MET A 112 -17.14 -7.75 2.07
CA MET A 112 -16.75 -8.09 0.71
C MET A 112 -15.86 -7.00 0.14
N VAL A 113 -14.80 -7.39 -0.55
CA VAL A 113 -13.97 -6.50 -1.34
C VAL A 113 -13.78 -7.09 -2.73
N ILE A 114 -13.82 -6.22 -3.74
CA ILE A 114 -13.57 -6.59 -5.13
C ILE A 114 -12.44 -5.70 -5.63
N GLY A 115 -11.40 -6.31 -6.19
CA GLY A 115 -10.25 -5.60 -6.74
C GLY A 115 -10.07 -5.84 -8.23
N PHE A 116 -9.65 -4.78 -8.90
CA PHE A 116 -9.22 -4.79 -10.30
C PHE A 116 -7.79 -4.26 -10.38
N ARG A 117 -7.04 -4.70 -11.39
CA ARG A 117 -5.75 -4.08 -11.69
C ARG A 117 -6.00 -2.71 -12.30
N GLY A 118 -5.40 -1.70 -11.69
CA GLY A 118 -5.36 -0.34 -12.21
C GLY A 118 -4.06 -0.05 -12.95
N THR A 119 -3.78 1.23 -13.07
CA THR A 119 -2.57 1.79 -13.71
C THR A 119 -1.54 2.20 -12.64
N PRO A 120 -0.25 2.29 -13.00
CA PRO A 120 0.76 2.93 -12.15
C PRO A 120 0.43 4.39 -11.85
N ILE A 121 1.06 4.94 -10.79
CA ILE A 121 0.80 6.30 -10.31
C ILE A 121 1.16 7.38 -11.34
N ASP A 122 2.13 7.11 -12.21
CA ASP A 122 2.60 8.02 -13.25
C ASP A 122 1.86 7.87 -14.59
N ASP A 123 0.89 6.96 -14.65
CA ASP A 123 0.05 6.79 -15.85
C ASP A 123 -1.05 7.89 -15.88
N LYS A 124 -1.24 8.50 -17.05
CA LYS A 124 -2.26 9.53 -17.29
C LYS A 124 -3.69 9.04 -17.00
N ASP A 125 -3.95 7.76 -17.16
CA ASP A 125 -5.26 7.17 -16.97
C ASP A 125 -5.60 6.98 -15.48
N SER A 126 -4.64 7.21 -14.55
CA SER A 126 -4.90 7.17 -13.11
C SER A 126 -5.94 8.20 -12.69
N TYR A 127 -5.93 9.41 -13.30
CA TYR A 127 -6.94 10.45 -13.04
C TYR A 127 -8.35 10.02 -13.48
N ALA A 128 -8.45 9.27 -14.58
CA ALA A 128 -9.75 8.74 -15.02
C ALA A 128 -10.27 7.68 -14.05
N LEU A 129 -9.39 6.87 -13.48
CA LEU A 129 -9.75 5.90 -12.44
C LEU A 129 -10.19 6.57 -11.15
N ASP A 130 -9.60 7.70 -10.74
CA ASP A 130 -10.04 8.47 -9.58
C ASP A 130 -11.45 9.02 -9.77
N VAL A 131 -11.74 9.56 -10.96
CA VAL A 131 -13.09 10.03 -11.32
C VAL A 131 -14.08 8.86 -11.33
N LEU A 132 -13.70 7.72 -11.92
CA LEU A 132 -14.54 6.52 -11.92
C LEU A 132 -14.84 6.03 -10.49
N ALA A 133 -13.84 5.98 -9.62
CA ALA A 133 -14.01 5.59 -8.24
C ALA A 133 -14.99 6.53 -7.50
N THR A 134 -14.88 7.84 -7.72
CA THR A 134 -15.79 8.85 -7.18
C THR A 134 -17.23 8.62 -7.67
N ILE A 135 -17.44 8.43 -8.95
CA ILE A 135 -18.78 8.14 -9.52
C ILE A 135 -19.37 6.86 -8.92
N LEU A 136 -18.54 5.83 -8.75
CA LEU A 136 -19.01 4.54 -8.26
C LEU A 136 -19.30 4.54 -6.76
N GLY A 137 -18.45 5.12 -5.93
CA GLY A 137 -18.50 4.87 -4.48
C GLY A 137 -18.44 6.09 -3.56
N ASP A 138 -18.13 7.30 -4.05
CA ASP A 138 -18.00 8.46 -3.17
C ASP A 138 -19.32 9.18 -2.96
N GLY A 139 -19.71 9.29 -1.68
CA GLY A 139 -20.91 9.99 -1.27
C GLY A 139 -22.22 9.26 -1.56
N ARG A 140 -23.33 9.86 -1.06
CA ARG A 140 -24.68 9.25 -1.10
C ARG A 140 -25.26 9.14 -2.51
N SER A 141 -24.85 10.01 -3.41
CA SER A 141 -25.32 10.04 -4.80
C SER A 141 -24.58 9.05 -5.73
N SER A 142 -23.53 8.42 -5.26
CA SER A 142 -22.74 7.47 -6.05
C SER A 142 -23.56 6.24 -6.45
N VAL A 143 -23.18 5.63 -7.57
CA VAL A 143 -23.92 4.53 -8.19
C VAL A 143 -24.12 3.34 -7.25
N LEU A 144 -23.04 2.92 -6.59
CA LEU A 144 -23.11 1.77 -5.68
C LEU A 144 -23.94 2.06 -4.45
N ASN A 145 -23.82 3.27 -3.87
CA ASN A 145 -24.66 3.69 -2.74
C ASN A 145 -26.15 3.69 -3.12
N GLN A 146 -26.49 4.27 -4.26
CA GLN A 146 -27.86 4.31 -4.73
C GLN A 146 -28.44 2.90 -4.98
N VAL A 147 -27.65 2.02 -5.57
CA VAL A 147 -28.14 0.68 -5.96
C VAL A 147 -28.11 -0.29 -4.77
N LEU A 148 -26.99 -0.40 -4.06
CA LEU A 148 -26.80 -1.46 -3.07
C LEU A 148 -27.38 -1.08 -1.68
N LYS A 149 -27.22 0.19 -1.30
CA LYS A 149 -27.68 0.67 -0.01
C LYS A 149 -29.13 1.19 -0.05
N GLU A 150 -29.44 2.14 -0.93
CA GLU A 150 -30.73 2.80 -0.92
C GLU A 150 -31.84 1.93 -1.55
N LYS A 151 -31.61 1.39 -2.78
CA LYS A 151 -32.62 0.63 -3.50
C LYS A 151 -32.72 -0.83 -3.03
N LYS A 152 -31.61 -1.57 -3.05
CA LYS A 152 -31.60 -3.00 -2.70
C LYS A 152 -31.51 -3.27 -1.21
N ARG A 153 -30.99 -2.35 -0.44
CA ARG A 153 -30.80 -2.45 1.02
C ARG A 153 -30.05 -3.72 1.46
N ILE A 154 -29.05 -4.11 0.67
CA ILE A 154 -28.19 -5.29 0.91
C ILE A 154 -26.82 -4.92 1.47
N ALA A 155 -26.50 -3.63 1.59
CA ALA A 155 -25.27 -3.14 2.16
C ALA A 155 -25.55 -2.00 3.15
N PHE A 156 -24.85 -2.00 4.28
CA PHE A 156 -24.83 -0.88 5.24
C PHE A 156 -23.96 0.27 4.77
N SER A 157 -22.81 -0.07 4.22
CA SER A 157 -21.87 0.87 3.59
C SER A 157 -21.29 0.26 2.34
N VAL A 158 -20.96 1.11 1.39
CA VAL A 158 -20.25 0.75 0.18
C VAL A 158 -19.43 1.95 -0.26
N ASP A 159 -18.22 1.67 -0.66
CA ASP A 159 -17.27 2.65 -1.19
C ASP A 159 -16.53 2.05 -2.39
N ALA A 160 -15.93 2.91 -3.17
CA ALA A 160 -15.00 2.54 -4.22
C ALA A 160 -13.83 3.53 -4.18
N GLY A 161 -12.64 3.03 -4.39
CA GLY A 161 -11.43 3.83 -4.37
C GLY A 161 -10.44 3.36 -5.42
N ASN A 162 -9.62 4.26 -5.90
CA ASN A 162 -8.45 3.95 -6.71
C ASN A 162 -7.21 4.06 -5.82
N SER A 163 -6.43 2.98 -5.74
CA SER A 163 -5.17 2.96 -5.01
C SER A 163 -4.04 2.80 -6.00
N THR A 164 -3.37 3.89 -6.31
CA THR A 164 -2.26 3.89 -7.26
C THR A 164 -0.95 3.57 -6.55
N PHE A 165 -0.21 2.64 -7.11
CA PHE A 165 1.12 2.29 -6.70
C PHE A 165 2.12 2.67 -7.79
N ARG A 166 3.42 2.52 -7.51
CA ARG A 166 4.47 2.92 -8.44
C ARG A 166 4.58 2.01 -9.66
N ASP A 167 4.25 0.73 -9.51
CA ASP A 167 4.44 -0.30 -10.55
C ASP A 167 3.12 -1.03 -10.84
#